data_44dda3550a010ef930dce30fd59c1e06
#
_entry.id   44dda3550a010ef930dce30fd59c1e06
#
_cell.length_a   1.000
_cell.length_b   1.000
_cell.length_c   1.000
_cell.angle_alpha   90.00
_cell.angle_beta   90.00
_cell.angle_gamma   90.00
#
_symmetry.space_group_name_H-M   'P 1'
#
loop_
_entity.id
_entity.type
_entity.pdbx_description
1 polymer ?
#
loop_
_entity_poly.entity_id
_entity_poly.type
_entity_poly.pdbx_seq_one_letter_code
_entity_poly.pdbx_strand_id
1 'polypeptide(L)'
;MPTAARPDSAGSAPAGQQSILLFVAFIVFIDMMGIGLILPVMPSLIEGITGASIDRAAEIGGWLLFAYATMQFLFAPIIGGLSDRFGRRPVLLTTLFLLGLDYVIMAWAPALVWLFVGRIISGVMGASWAAANSCVADVAKPEERGKFFGILGGAGAMGFVIGPGIGGILGEYNDRLPFIAAAVLALVGTAVGILILKETLPQEKRRAFTIVRANPLGSLLQMSKTPLVIGFLAAIFILQLAAQAQIAVWAYWLIERFDWSKTQIGFSVVLFGILLALVQGGLVGRLIGRIGERRTAYFGLMFGIPAYLTFAFAPNDWFVYVGIVVGAASGFAFPAMQQMMSNRISEDAQGELQGAIASTVSLTSIVGPVMMTAVFGAYADQQGLYFPGAPFLVGAGLMLVSILVYAATARRHYSA
;
A
#
# COMPACT_ATOMS: atom_id res chain seq x y z
N MET A 1 -56.67 -17.03 -13.88
CA MET A 1 -55.59 -16.05 -13.94
C MET A 1 -54.72 -16.22 -12.68
N PRO A 2 -53.48 -16.70 -12.76
CA PRO A 2 -52.63 -16.75 -11.59
C PRO A 2 -51.96 -15.38 -11.41
N THR A 3 -52.08 -14.84 -10.21
CA THR A 3 -51.45 -13.60 -9.74
C THR A 3 -49.93 -13.73 -9.81
N ALA A 4 -49.31 -12.86 -10.61
CA ALA A 4 -47.85 -12.72 -10.67
C ALA A 4 -47.33 -12.26 -9.30
N ALA A 5 -46.49 -13.09 -8.69
CA ALA A 5 -45.71 -12.72 -7.52
C ALA A 5 -44.76 -11.57 -7.90
N ARG A 6 -44.84 -10.47 -7.17
CA ARG A 6 -43.86 -9.38 -7.25
C ARG A 6 -42.51 -9.94 -6.89
N PRO A 7 -41.43 -9.56 -7.63
CA PRO A 7 -40.08 -9.90 -7.20
C PRO A 7 -39.82 -9.19 -5.86
N ASP A 8 -39.48 -10.00 -4.86
CA ASP A 8 -39.06 -9.53 -3.54
C ASP A 8 -37.94 -8.50 -3.70
N SER A 9 -38.16 -7.33 -3.09
CA SER A 9 -37.19 -6.26 -2.94
C SER A 9 -35.85 -6.82 -2.46
N ALA A 10 -34.80 -6.52 -3.18
CA ALA A 10 -33.41 -6.83 -2.82
C ALA A 10 -33.16 -6.40 -1.36
N GLY A 11 -33.28 -7.34 -0.44
CA GLY A 11 -33.11 -7.13 0.98
C GLY A 11 -31.66 -6.77 1.26
N SER A 12 -31.41 -5.52 1.66
CA SER A 12 -30.14 -5.10 2.24
C SER A 12 -29.72 -6.09 3.33
N ALA A 13 -28.43 -6.37 3.45
CA ALA A 13 -27.88 -7.23 4.51
C ALA A 13 -28.45 -6.77 5.88
N PRO A 14 -28.76 -7.69 6.79
CA PRO A 14 -29.28 -7.34 8.11
C PRO A 14 -28.42 -6.28 8.77
N ALA A 15 -29.03 -5.30 9.44
CA ALA A 15 -28.33 -4.14 10.02
C ALA A 15 -27.09 -4.52 10.86
N GLY A 16 -27.10 -5.67 11.53
CA GLY A 16 -25.96 -6.20 12.27
C GLY A 16 -24.77 -6.66 11.39
N GLN A 17 -25.02 -7.13 10.17
CA GLN A 17 -23.95 -7.52 9.24
C GLN A 17 -23.27 -6.30 8.61
N GLN A 18 -24.03 -5.28 8.26
CA GLN A 18 -23.46 -4.02 7.74
C GLN A 18 -22.58 -3.34 8.77
N SER A 19 -22.99 -3.32 10.04
CA SER A 19 -22.18 -2.73 11.12
C SER A 19 -20.84 -3.44 11.30
N ILE A 20 -20.81 -4.78 11.18
CA ILE A 20 -19.53 -5.55 11.24
C ILE A 20 -18.63 -5.18 10.08
N LEU A 21 -19.15 -5.16 8.85
CA LEU A 21 -18.35 -4.85 7.65
C LEU A 21 -17.81 -3.41 7.66
N LEU A 22 -18.61 -2.45 8.10
CA LEU A 22 -18.17 -1.06 8.27
C LEU A 22 -17.10 -0.93 9.36
N PHE A 23 -17.23 -1.69 10.45
CA PHE A 23 -16.21 -1.68 11.49
C PHE A 23 -14.89 -2.31 11.03
N VAL A 24 -14.94 -3.39 10.25
CA VAL A 24 -13.75 -3.99 9.63
C VAL A 24 -13.08 -3.01 8.67
N ALA A 25 -13.86 -2.27 7.87
CA ALA A 25 -13.34 -1.20 7.02
C ALA A 25 -12.70 -0.06 7.85
N PHE A 26 -13.27 0.26 9.01
CA PHE A 26 -12.69 1.23 9.94
C PHE A 26 -11.36 0.76 10.55
N ILE A 27 -11.21 -0.54 10.87
CA ILE A 27 -9.92 -1.11 11.31
C ILE A 27 -8.85 -0.89 10.22
N VAL A 28 -9.17 -1.21 8.98
CA VAL A 28 -8.25 -1.03 7.85
C VAL A 28 -7.93 0.45 7.61
N PHE A 29 -8.91 1.33 7.77
CA PHE A 29 -8.70 2.77 7.71
C PHE A 29 -7.69 3.25 8.77
N ILE A 30 -7.83 2.82 10.04
CA ILE A 30 -6.89 3.17 11.12
C ILE A 30 -5.49 2.63 10.83
N ASP A 31 -5.37 1.38 10.38
CA ASP A 31 -4.10 0.74 10.06
C ASP A 31 -3.34 1.53 8.99
N MET A 32 -4.01 1.82 7.87
CA MET A 32 -3.42 2.60 6.77
C MET A 32 -3.16 4.06 7.13
N MET A 33 -4.02 4.68 7.93
CA MET A 33 -3.82 6.03 8.41
C MET A 33 -2.61 6.12 9.36
N GLY A 34 -2.41 5.12 10.21
CA GLY A 34 -1.25 5.05 11.09
C GLY A 34 0.08 5.03 10.33
N ILE A 35 0.14 4.27 9.23
CA ILE A 35 1.31 4.27 8.33
C ILE A 35 1.52 5.66 7.72
N GLY A 36 0.44 6.28 7.25
CA GLY A 36 0.49 7.61 6.63
C GLY A 36 0.89 8.72 7.59
N LEU A 37 0.40 8.70 8.83
CA LEU A 37 0.71 9.69 9.88
C LEU A 37 2.21 9.85 10.13
N ILE A 38 2.95 8.77 10.03
CA ILE A 38 4.38 8.71 10.37
C ILE A 38 5.25 9.25 9.24
N LEU A 39 4.81 9.18 8.01
CA LEU A 39 5.63 9.43 6.82
C LEU A 39 6.29 10.83 6.81
N PRO A 40 5.61 11.95 7.14
CA PRO A 40 6.21 13.28 7.12
C PRO A 40 7.20 13.54 8.26
N VAL A 41 7.11 12.78 9.37
CA VAL A 41 7.90 13.02 10.60
C VAL A 41 9.11 12.10 10.75
N MET A 42 9.19 11.04 9.95
CA MET A 42 10.31 10.08 10.06
C MET A 42 11.69 10.71 9.86
N PRO A 43 11.92 11.62 8.89
CA PRO A 43 13.22 12.25 8.73
C PRO A 43 13.69 12.94 10.01
N SER A 44 12.89 13.91 10.50
CA SER A 44 13.26 14.69 11.69
C SER A 44 13.32 13.86 12.97
N LEU A 45 12.50 12.81 13.09
CA LEU A 45 12.57 11.90 14.24
C LEU A 45 13.88 11.12 14.24
N ILE A 46 14.33 10.61 13.09
CA ILE A 46 15.58 9.87 12.98
C ILE A 46 16.76 10.83 13.25
N GLU A 47 16.78 12.02 12.64
CA GLU A 47 17.79 13.04 12.88
C GLU A 47 17.87 13.42 14.36
N GLY A 48 16.71 13.67 15.00
CA GLY A 48 16.63 14.03 16.41
C GLY A 48 17.11 12.93 17.39
N ILE A 49 16.93 11.66 17.04
CA ILE A 49 17.38 10.52 17.88
C ILE A 49 18.87 10.21 17.64
N THR A 50 19.36 10.33 16.40
CA THR A 50 20.69 9.84 16.01
C THR A 50 21.72 10.95 15.84
N GLY A 51 21.30 12.19 15.66
CA GLY A 51 22.18 13.30 15.24
C GLY A 51 22.72 13.14 13.81
N ALA A 52 22.14 12.24 13.01
CA ALA A 52 22.60 11.97 11.65
C ALA A 52 22.15 13.09 10.69
N SER A 53 22.89 13.27 9.61
CA SER A 53 22.47 14.10 8.46
C SER A 53 21.30 13.47 7.70
N ILE A 54 20.61 14.26 6.87
CA ILE A 54 19.39 13.84 6.15
C ILE A 54 19.64 12.66 5.19
N ASP A 55 20.81 12.60 4.56
CA ASP A 55 21.26 11.50 3.70
C ASP A 55 21.33 10.18 4.50
N ARG A 56 21.96 10.24 5.68
CA ARG A 56 22.09 9.09 6.58
C ARG A 56 20.74 8.72 7.23
N ALA A 57 19.93 9.71 7.56
CA ALA A 57 18.59 9.49 8.06
C ALA A 57 17.69 8.78 7.02
N ALA A 58 17.87 9.10 5.74
CA ALA A 58 17.17 8.40 4.66
C ALA A 58 17.58 6.93 4.55
N GLU A 59 18.87 6.60 4.62
CA GLU A 59 19.32 5.20 4.64
C GLU A 59 18.71 4.43 5.81
N ILE A 60 18.73 5.00 7.03
CA ILE A 60 18.10 4.39 8.21
C ILE A 60 16.60 4.20 7.96
N GLY A 61 15.92 5.20 7.41
CA GLY A 61 14.51 5.12 7.04
C GLY A 61 14.21 3.99 6.05
N GLY A 62 15.08 3.78 5.07
CA GLY A 62 15.01 2.67 4.13
C GLY A 62 15.09 1.31 4.82
N TRP A 63 15.99 1.14 5.79
CA TRP A 63 16.09 -0.09 6.59
C TRP A 63 14.88 -0.29 7.53
N LEU A 64 14.29 0.78 8.06
CA LEU A 64 13.06 0.71 8.85
C LEU A 64 11.87 0.23 8.00
N LEU A 65 11.77 0.72 6.76
CA LEU A 65 10.76 0.27 5.80
C LEU A 65 11.00 -1.18 5.37
N PHE A 66 12.25 -1.57 5.16
CA PHE A 66 12.64 -2.96 4.87
C PHE A 66 12.20 -3.90 6.00
N ALA A 67 12.48 -3.55 7.26
CA ALA A 67 12.10 -4.36 8.41
C ALA A 67 10.57 -4.53 8.48
N TYR A 68 9.82 -3.44 8.31
CA TYR A 68 8.35 -3.47 8.27
C TYR A 68 7.83 -4.38 7.14
N ALA A 69 8.26 -4.13 5.90
CA ALA A 69 7.76 -4.84 4.73
C ALA A 69 8.12 -6.33 4.74
N THR A 70 9.32 -6.67 5.25
CA THR A 70 9.76 -8.05 5.39
C THR A 70 8.88 -8.80 6.40
N MET A 71 8.62 -8.20 7.56
CA MET A 71 7.76 -8.81 8.57
C MET A 71 6.32 -8.94 8.07
N GLN A 72 5.80 -7.92 7.40
CA GLN A 72 4.45 -7.98 6.81
C GLN A 72 4.34 -9.11 5.78
N PHE A 73 5.32 -9.24 4.89
CA PHE A 73 5.34 -10.29 3.87
C PHE A 73 5.37 -11.69 4.47
N LEU A 74 6.24 -11.93 5.45
CA LEU A 74 6.40 -13.24 6.08
C LEU A 74 5.18 -13.61 6.94
N PHE A 75 4.60 -12.65 7.63
CA PHE A 75 3.54 -12.90 8.61
C PHE A 75 2.12 -12.77 8.03
N ALA A 76 1.91 -12.18 6.86
CA ALA A 76 0.58 -12.07 6.26
C ALA A 76 -0.14 -13.43 6.13
N PRO A 77 0.46 -14.49 5.57
CA PRO A 77 -0.20 -15.80 5.51
C PRO A 77 -0.32 -16.48 6.89
N ILE A 78 0.57 -16.17 7.84
CA ILE A 78 0.51 -16.68 9.20
C ILE A 78 -0.69 -16.07 9.93
N ILE A 79 -0.84 -14.74 9.91
CA ILE A 79 -1.96 -14.03 10.52
C ILE A 79 -3.30 -14.46 9.88
N GLY A 80 -3.33 -14.63 8.55
CA GLY A 80 -4.47 -15.20 7.85
C GLY A 80 -4.85 -16.59 8.38
N GLY A 81 -3.87 -17.49 8.48
CA GLY A 81 -4.07 -18.84 9.02
C GLY A 81 -4.45 -18.89 10.50
N LEU A 82 -3.91 -17.99 11.32
CA LEU A 82 -4.33 -17.84 12.73
C LEU A 82 -5.78 -17.34 12.82
N SER A 83 -6.18 -16.45 11.92
CA SER A 83 -7.56 -15.97 11.81
C SER A 83 -8.53 -17.09 11.39
N ASP A 84 -8.09 -18.02 10.55
CA ASP A 84 -8.88 -19.22 10.19
C ASP A 84 -9.03 -20.20 11.37
N ARG A 85 -8.04 -20.28 12.25
CA ARG A 85 -8.02 -21.19 13.39
C ARG A 85 -8.75 -20.66 14.62
N PHE A 86 -8.46 -19.41 15.00
CA PHE A 86 -8.95 -18.84 16.26
C PHE A 86 -10.21 -18.02 16.09
N GLY A 87 -10.55 -17.65 14.87
CA GLY A 87 -11.66 -16.76 14.53
C GLY A 87 -11.18 -15.38 14.09
N ARG A 88 -12.02 -14.65 13.37
CA ARG A 88 -11.69 -13.33 12.81
C ARG A 88 -11.56 -12.27 13.89
N ARG A 89 -12.55 -12.24 14.81
CA ARG A 89 -12.64 -11.23 15.86
C ARG A 89 -11.39 -11.16 16.75
N PRO A 90 -10.93 -12.24 17.40
CA PRO A 90 -9.78 -12.17 18.30
C PRO A 90 -8.52 -11.73 17.55
N VAL A 91 -8.29 -12.21 16.32
CA VAL A 91 -7.10 -11.85 15.55
C VAL A 91 -7.13 -10.37 15.17
N LEU A 92 -8.23 -9.85 14.61
CA LEU A 92 -8.36 -8.43 14.24
C LEU A 92 -8.20 -7.50 15.46
N LEU A 93 -8.78 -7.84 16.61
CA LEU A 93 -8.65 -7.02 17.82
C LEU A 93 -7.25 -7.09 18.43
N THR A 94 -6.63 -8.26 18.42
CA THR A 94 -5.25 -8.41 18.93
C THR A 94 -4.26 -7.67 18.06
N THR A 95 -4.37 -7.75 16.72
CA THR A 95 -3.49 -7.01 15.81
C THR A 95 -3.64 -5.50 15.97
N LEU A 96 -4.87 -5.00 16.08
CA LEU A 96 -5.12 -3.57 16.29
C LEU A 96 -4.61 -3.09 17.66
N PHE A 97 -4.80 -3.89 18.73
CA PHE A 97 -4.31 -3.58 20.07
C PHE A 97 -2.78 -3.51 20.10
N LEU A 98 -2.11 -4.52 19.56
CA LEU A 98 -0.64 -4.59 19.52
C LEU A 98 -0.05 -3.49 18.63
N LEU A 99 -0.73 -3.11 17.56
CA LEU A 99 -0.37 -1.96 16.74
C LEU A 99 -0.47 -0.64 17.55
N GLY A 100 -1.52 -0.50 18.37
CA GLY A 100 -1.65 0.64 19.28
C GLY A 100 -0.52 0.72 20.31
N LEU A 101 -0.12 -0.42 20.90
CA LEU A 101 1.03 -0.49 21.81
C LEU A 101 2.35 -0.19 21.08
N ASP A 102 2.51 -0.65 19.85
CA ASP A 102 3.67 -0.33 19.02
C ASP A 102 3.82 1.18 18.81
N TYR A 103 2.74 1.87 18.48
CA TYR A 103 2.75 3.33 18.35
C TYR A 103 3.10 4.04 19.67
N VAL A 104 2.69 3.49 20.82
CA VAL A 104 3.14 3.98 22.14
C VAL A 104 4.66 3.81 22.26
N ILE A 105 5.19 2.64 21.96
CA ILE A 105 6.64 2.38 22.03
C ILE A 105 7.40 3.37 21.13
N MET A 106 6.93 3.58 19.90
CA MET A 106 7.57 4.51 18.96
C MET A 106 7.46 5.97 19.39
N ALA A 107 6.34 6.37 19.99
CA ALA A 107 6.16 7.73 20.53
C ALA A 107 7.17 8.08 21.62
N TRP A 108 7.58 7.12 22.42
CA TRP A 108 8.57 7.30 23.51
C TRP A 108 9.93 6.69 23.20
N ALA A 109 10.21 6.30 21.97
CA ALA A 109 11.48 5.71 21.57
C ALA A 109 12.68 6.62 21.95
N PRO A 110 13.57 6.20 22.88
CA PRO A 110 14.74 6.98 23.26
C PRO A 110 15.95 6.74 22.35
N ALA A 111 15.92 5.68 21.53
CA ALA A 111 17.02 5.27 20.67
C ALA A 111 16.51 4.56 19.42
N LEU A 112 17.35 4.52 18.38
CA LEU A 112 17.02 3.96 17.07
C LEU A 112 16.53 2.50 17.13
N VAL A 113 17.07 1.69 18.07
CA VAL A 113 16.67 0.29 18.22
C VAL A 113 15.16 0.15 18.48
N TRP A 114 14.55 1.09 19.20
CA TRP A 114 13.11 1.05 19.48
C TRP A 114 12.26 1.33 18.25
N LEU A 115 12.76 2.15 17.32
CA LEU A 115 12.11 2.34 16.03
C LEU A 115 12.14 1.04 15.19
N PHE A 116 13.26 0.29 15.22
CA PHE A 116 13.32 -1.03 14.57
C PHE A 116 12.39 -2.04 15.23
N VAL A 117 12.35 -2.10 16.55
CA VAL A 117 11.39 -2.96 17.28
C VAL A 117 9.96 -2.62 16.88
N GLY A 118 9.61 -1.33 16.86
CA GLY A 118 8.31 -0.88 16.39
C GLY A 118 8.03 -1.30 14.94
N ARG A 119 8.97 -1.10 14.00
CA ARG A 119 8.79 -1.52 12.61
C ARG A 119 8.60 -3.03 12.45
N ILE A 120 9.25 -3.85 13.26
CA ILE A 120 9.06 -5.30 13.30
C ILE A 120 7.66 -5.65 13.80
N ILE A 121 7.23 -5.06 14.91
CA ILE A 121 5.90 -5.30 15.49
C ILE A 121 4.81 -4.85 14.52
N SER A 122 4.89 -3.61 14.02
CA SER A 122 3.90 -3.08 13.09
C SER A 122 3.87 -3.85 11.77
N GLY A 123 5.00 -4.37 11.29
CA GLY A 123 5.03 -5.24 10.12
C GLY A 123 4.27 -6.55 10.33
N VAL A 124 4.45 -7.21 11.49
CA VAL A 124 3.69 -8.41 11.86
C VAL A 124 2.20 -8.08 12.00
N MET A 125 1.85 -6.98 12.66
CA MET A 125 0.45 -6.61 12.94
C MET A 125 -0.27 -6.05 11.71
N GLY A 126 0.42 -5.34 10.82
CA GLY A 126 -0.12 -4.83 9.55
C GLY A 126 -0.55 -5.92 8.55
N ALA A 127 -0.26 -7.18 8.85
CA ALA A 127 -0.80 -8.33 8.13
C ALA A 127 -2.32 -8.57 8.37
N SER A 128 -2.98 -7.73 9.18
CA SER A 128 -4.42 -7.75 9.48
C SER A 128 -5.33 -7.65 8.24
N TRP A 129 -4.83 -7.10 7.13
CA TRP A 129 -5.54 -6.99 5.86
C TRP A 129 -6.08 -8.32 5.34
N ALA A 130 -5.32 -9.41 5.50
CA ALA A 130 -5.76 -10.75 5.11
C ALA A 130 -6.99 -11.21 5.93
N ALA A 131 -6.98 -10.98 7.25
CA ALA A 131 -8.09 -11.30 8.13
C ALA A 131 -9.32 -10.42 7.84
N ALA A 132 -9.13 -9.14 7.50
CA ALA A 132 -10.20 -8.22 7.12
C ALA A 132 -10.90 -8.66 5.83
N ASN A 133 -10.15 -9.02 4.79
CA ASN A 133 -10.71 -9.57 3.55
C ASN A 133 -11.49 -10.87 3.80
N SER A 134 -10.96 -11.76 4.64
CA SER A 134 -11.65 -13.00 5.00
C SER A 134 -12.96 -12.72 5.75
N CYS A 135 -12.99 -11.73 6.64
CA CYS A 135 -14.20 -11.31 7.33
C CYS A 135 -15.29 -10.83 6.35
N VAL A 136 -14.90 -10.04 5.34
CA VAL A 136 -15.83 -9.63 4.26
C VAL A 136 -16.36 -10.85 3.51
N ALA A 137 -15.49 -11.81 3.16
CA ALA A 137 -15.90 -13.02 2.45
C ALA A 137 -16.86 -13.90 3.27
N ASP A 138 -16.69 -13.93 4.61
CA ASP A 138 -17.53 -14.72 5.51
C ASP A 138 -18.92 -14.11 5.74
N VAL A 139 -19.02 -12.76 5.75
CA VAL A 139 -20.24 -12.02 6.14
C VAL A 139 -21.04 -11.56 4.93
N ALA A 140 -20.39 -11.12 3.85
CA ALA A 140 -21.06 -10.56 2.70
C ALA A 140 -21.68 -11.66 1.81
N LYS A 141 -22.92 -11.42 1.34
CA LYS A 141 -23.53 -12.27 0.31
C LYS A 141 -22.68 -12.27 -0.96
N PRO A 142 -22.64 -13.38 -1.74
CA PRO A 142 -21.82 -13.44 -2.95
C PRO A 142 -22.00 -12.25 -3.89
N GLU A 143 -23.23 -11.76 -4.07
CA GLU A 143 -23.59 -10.65 -4.95
C GLU A 143 -23.10 -9.30 -4.43
N GLU A 144 -22.90 -9.17 -3.11
CA GLU A 144 -22.47 -7.93 -2.43
C GLU A 144 -20.97 -7.90 -2.12
N ARG A 145 -20.25 -9.02 -2.24
CA ARG A 145 -18.81 -9.13 -1.90
C ARG A 145 -17.98 -8.07 -2.60
N GLY A 146 -18.20 -7.85 -3.90
CA GLY A 146 -17.49 -6.84 -4.67
C GLY A 146 -17.65 -5.43 -4.10
N LYS A 147 -18.86 -5.06 -3.66
CA LYS A 147 -19.14 -3.78 -3.00
C LYS A 147 -18.36 -3.64 -1.70
N PHE A 148 -18.34 -4.65 -0.84
CA PHE A 148 -17.68 -4.56 0.46
C PHE A 148 -16.16 -4.66 0.35
N PHE A 149 -15.59 -5.42 -0.58
CA PHE A 149 -14.17 -5.35 -0.91
C PHE A 149 -13.79 -3.95 -1.43
N GLY A 150 -14.65 -3.33 -2.23
CA GLY A 150 -14.47 -1.95 -2.67
C GLY A 150 -14.49 -0.95 -1.51
N ILE A 151 -15.40 -1.10 -0.54
CA ILE A 151 -15.45 -0.26 0.67
C ILE A 151 -14.18 -0.46 1.51
N LEU A 152 -13.72 -1.71 1.67
CA LEU A 152 -12.51 -2.02 2.42
C LEU A 152 -11.26 -1.39 1.77
N GLY A 153 -11.12 -1.55 0.45
CA GLY A 153 -10.04 -0.92 -0.32
C GLY A 153 -10.09 0.60 -0.27
N GLY A 154 -11.30 1.18 -0.41
CA GLY A 154 -11.52 2.61 -0.30
C GLY A 154 -11.20 3.17 1.08
N ALA A 155 -11.56 2.45 2.15
CA ALA A 155 -11.22 2.83 3.52
C ALA A 155 -9.71 2.85 3.74
N GLY A 156 -8.99 1.82 3.26
CA GLY A 156 -7.52 1.79 3.31
C GLY A 156 -6.88 2.93 2.53
N ALA A 157 -7.33 3.17 1.30
CA ALA A 157 -6.84 4.28 0.49
C ALA A 157 -7.08 5.64 1.15
N MET A 158 -8.27 5.86 1.71
CA MET A 158 -8.60 7.09 2.45
C MET A 158 -7.71 7.27 3.69
N GLY A 159 -7.47 6.21 4.46
CA GLY A 159 -6.56 6.23 5.60
C GLY A 159 -5.16 6.65 5.18
N PHE A 160 -4.61 6.00 4.15
CA PHE A 160 -3.28 6.31 3.63
C PHE A 160 -3.16 7.73 3.04
N VAL A 161 -4.23 8.28 2.46
CA VAL A 161 -4.26 9.65 1.92
C VAL A 161 -4.38 10.69 3.03
N ILE A 162 -5.29 10.49 4.00
CA ILE A 162 -5.56 11.46 5.06
C ILE A 162 -4.42 11.47 6.10
N GLY A 163 -3.82 10.29 6.35
CA GLY A 163 -2.77 10.12 7.35
C GLY A 163 -1.63 11.13 7.25
N PRO A 164 -0.96 11.27 6.09
CA PRO A 164 0.16 12.19 5.93
C PRO A 164 -0.23 13.67 6.15
N GLY A 165 -1.44 14.06 5.75
CA GLY A 165 -1.95 15.41 6.00
C GLY A 165 -2.05 15.72 7.50
N ILE A 166 -2.69 14.83 8.26
CA ILE A 166 -2.80 14.94 9.71
C ILE A 166 -1.42 14.82 10.37
N GLY A 167 -0.60 13.86 9.90
CA GLY A 167 0.75 13.61 10.40
C GLY A 167 1.66 14.81 10.20
N GLY A 168 1.58 15.47 9.06
CA GLY A 168 2.33 16.70 8.78
C GLY A 168 1.95 17.83 9.75
N ILE A 169 0.65 18.10 9.93
CA ILE A 169 0.16 19.13 10.85
C ILE A 169 0.60 18.85 12.30
N LEU A 170 0.38 17.62 12.79
CA LEU A 170 0.77 17.25 14.14
C LEU A 170 2.29 17.28 14.33
N GLY A 171 3.02 16.88 13.30
CA GLY A 171 4.48 16.85 13.28
C GLY A 171 5.13 18.23 13.37
N GLU A 172 4.47 19.30 12.92
CA GLU A 172 4.96 20.67 13.11
C GLU A 172 5.08 21.06 14.58
N TYR A 173 4.16 20.56 15.42
CA TYR A 173 4.20 20.84 16.85
C TYR A 173 5.21 19.95 17.58
N ASN A 174 5.23 18.65 17.23
CA ASN A 174 6.17 17.69 17.81
C ASN A 174 6.18 16.40 16.97
N ASP A 175 7.37 15.86 16.67
CA ASP A 175 7.56 14.65 15.87
C ASP A 175 6.89 13.40 16.45
N ARG A 176 6.61 13.40 17.75
CA ARG A 176 5.99 12.27 18.47
C ARG A 176 4.47 12.31 18.47
N LEU A 177 3.84 13.47 18.21
CA LEU A 177 2.38 13.61 18.21
C LEU A 177 1.68 12.72 17.19
N PRO A 178 2.17 12.52 15.95
CA PRO A 178 1.56 11.59 15.01
C PRO A 178 1.47 10.16 15.55
N PHE A 179 2.51 9.69 16.25
CA PHE A 179 2.52 8.36 16.88
C PHE A 179 1.52 8.27 18.03
N ILE A 180 1.43 9.32 18.86
CA ILE A 180 0.44 9.38 19.96
C ILE A 180 -0.98 9.35 19.39
N ALA A 181 -1.24 10.12 18.31
CA ALA A 181 -2.53 10.12 17.65
C ALA A 181 -2.88 8.73 17.08
N ALA A 182 -1.93 8.07 16.41
CA ALA A 182 -2.09 6.71 15.89
C ALA A 182 -2.34 5.70 17.02
N ALA A 183 -1.61 5.80 18.14
CA ALA A 183 -1.81 4.96 19.31
C ALA A 183 -3.21 5.11 19.89
N VAL A 184 -3.66 6.35 20.11
CA VAL A 184 -5.01 6.65 20.62
C VAL A 184 -6.07 6.08 19.72
N LEU A 185 -5.97 6.29 18.41
CA LEU A 185 -6.93 5.77 17.42
C LEU A 185 -6.99 4.25 17.44
N ALA A 186 -5.84 3.57 17.46
CA ALA A 186 -5.78 2.11 17.47
C ALA A 186 -6.32 1.51 18.78
N LEU A 187 -5.96 2.08 19.94
CA LEU A 187 -6.43 1.61 21.24
C LEU A 187 -7.92 1.89 21.46
N VAL A 188 -8.41 3.09 21.08
CA VAL A 188 -9.83 3.41 21.12
C VAL A 188 -10.59 2.53 20.11
N GLY A 189 -10.05 2.34 18.91
CA GLY A 189 -10.61 1.42 17.92
C GLY A 189 -10.72 -0.01 18.46
N THR A 190 -9.71 -0.48 19.19
CA THR A 190 -9.73 -1.79 19.86
C THR A 190 -10.85 -1.86 20.91
N ALA A 191 -10.95 -0.85 21.79
CA ALA A 191 -11.99 -0.79 22.83
C ALA A 191 -13.40 -0.80 22.21
N VAL A 192 -13.63 0.00 21.18
CA VAL A 192 -14.89 0.02 20.43
C VAL A 192 -15.14 -1.32 19.73
N GLY A 193 -14.10 -1.93 19.18
CA GLY A 193 -14.18 -3.24 18.53
C GLY A 193 -14.57 -4.37 19.47
N ILE A 194 -14.10 -4.36 20.71
CA ILE A 194 -14.52 -5.33 21.73
C ILE A 194 -16.04 -5.30 21.92
N LEU A 195 -16.66 -4.13 21.83
CA LEU A 195 -18.09 -3.92 22.01
C LEU A 195 -18.92 -4.24 20.76
N ILE A 196 -18.42 -3.89 19.57
CA ILE A 196 -19.18 -3.93 18.31
C ILE A 196 -18.90 -5.18 17.48
N LEU A 197 -17.62 -5.59 17.38
CA LEU A 197 -17.21 -6.66 16.49
C LEU A 197 -17.66 -8.01 17.05
N LYS A 198 -18.53 -8.68 16.30
CA LYS A 198 -18.94 -10.06 16.59
C LYS A 198 -18.06 -11.05 15.81
N GLU A 199 -17.94 -12.27 16.34
CA GLU A 199 -17.25 -13.34 15.60
C GLU A 199 -18.01 -13.67 14.31
N THR A 200 -17.28 -13.76 13.21
CA THR A 200 -17.86 -14.03 11.89
C THR A 200 -17.57 -15.44 11.39
N LEU A 201 -16.58 -16.12 11.98
CA LEU A 201 -16.23 -17.50 11.63
C LEU A 201 -16.76 -18.48 12.67
N PRO A 202 -17.85 -19.25 12.38
CA PRO A 202 -18.36 -20.28 13.27
C PRO A 202 -17.29 -21.34 13.59
N GLN A 203 -17.39 -21.95 14.77
CA GLN A 203 -16.41 -22.93 15.23
C GLN A 203 -16.26 -24.13 14.28
N GLU A 204 -17.37 -24.55 13.68
CA GLU A 204 -17.45 -25.70 12.74
C GLU A 204 -16.71 -25.43 11.42
N LYS A 205 -16.52 -24.15 11.06
CA LYS A 205 -15.80 -23.73 9.84
C LYS A 205 -14.32 -23.41 10.09
N ARG A 206 -13.87 -23.45 11.34
CA ARG A 206 -12.48 -23.18 11.69
C ARG A 206 -11.57 -24.29 11.18
N ARG A 207 -10.42 -23.91 10.67
CA ARG A 207 -9.44 -24.84 10.08
C ARG A 207 -8.19 -24.92 10.96
N ALA A 208 -7.58 -26.10 11.02
CA ALA A 208 -6.28 -26.25 11.69
C ALA A 208 -5.22 -25.43 10.95
N PHE A 209 -4.40 -24.70 11.71
CA PHE A 209 -3.26 -23.97 11.17
C PHE A 209 -2.18 -24.95 10.70
N THR A 210 -1.69 -24.78 9.47
CA THR A 210 -0.55 -25.53 8.94
C THR A 210 0.43 -24.56 8.30
N ILE A 211 1.69 -24.59 8.73
CA ILE A 211 2.75 -23.68 8.26
C ILE A 211 3.05 -23.86 6.76
N VAL A 212 2.80 -25.06 6.22
CA VAL A 212 3.01 -25.38 4.79
C VAL A 212 2.10 -24.54 3.88
N ARG A 213 0.89 -24.18 4.36
CA ARG A 213 -0.04 -23.31 3.63
C ARG A 213 0.32 -21.83 3.76
N ALA A 214 1.13 -21.48 4.74
CA ALA A 214 1.58 -20.12 4.98
C ALA A 214 2.83 -19.76 4.14
N ASN A 215 2.83 -20.16 2.86
CA ASN A 215 3.93 -19.85 1.93
C ASN A 215 3.59 -18.59 1.11
N PRO A 216 4.23 -17.43 1.39
CA PRO A 216 3.92 -16.19 0.68
C PRO A 216 4.36 -16.21 -0.80
N LEU A 217 5.25 -17.11 -1.19
CA LEU A 217 5.72 -17.25 -2.58
C LEU A 217 4.96 -18.33 -3.39
N GLY A 218 4.09 -19.10 -2.75
CA GLY A 218 3.41 -20.23 -3.40
C GLY A 218 2.66 -19.84 -4.67
N SER A 219 1.85 -18.81 -4.61
CA SER A 219 1.08 -18.29 -5.75
C SER A 219 1.99 -17.72 -6.85
N LEU A 220 3.07 -17.03 -6.48
CA LEU A 220 4.03 -16.50 -7.44
C LEU A 220 4.73 -17.63 -8.21
N LEU A 221 5.18 -18.68 -7.51
CA LEU A 221 5.82 -19.84 -8.13
C LEU A 221 4.85 -20.62 -9.04
N GLN A 222 3.56 -20.69 -8.70
CA GLN A 222 2.56 -21.35 -9.52
C GLN A 222 2.27 -20.55 -10.80
N MET A 223 2.05 -19.25 -10.67
CA MET A 223 1.77 -18.36 -11.80
C MET A 223 2.98 -18.11 -12.71
N SER A 224 4.21 -18.30 -12.21
CA SER A 224 5.43 -18.17 -13.02
C SER A 224 5.52 -19.18 -14.18
N LYS A 225 4.74 -20.26 -14.13
CA LYS A 225 4.65 -21.26 -15.20
C LYS A 225 3.88 -20.78 -16.44
N THR A 226 3.15 -19.67 -16.33
CA THR A 226 2.38 -19.07 -17.43
C THR A 226 3.17 -17.92 -18.06
N PRO A 227 3.72 -18.08 -19.30
CA PRO A 227 4.63 -17.09 -19.90
C PRO A 227 4.06 -15.66 -20.02
N LEU A 228 2.76 -15.55 -20.28
CA LEU A 228 2.07 -14.25 -20.32
C LEU A 228 2.06 -13.60 -18.93
N VAL A 229 1.71 -14.36 -17.89
CA VAL A 229 1.56 -13.82 -16.54
C VAL A 229 2.91 -13.39 -15.99
N ILE A 230 3.96 -14.20 -16.14
CA ILE A 230 5.30 -13.87 -15.66
C ILE A 230 5.86 -12.60 -16.32
N GLY A 231 5.59 -12.41 -17.62
CA GLY A 231 6.00 -11.19 -18.33
C GLY A 231 5.33 -9.93 -17.80
N PHE A 232 4.02 -9.96 -17.53
CA PHE A 232 3.34 -8.84 -16.93
C PHE A 232 3.66 -8.66 -15.44
N LEU A 233 3.87 -9.73 -14.68
CA LEU A 233 4.36 -9.63 -13.29
C LEU A 233 5.75 -9.00 -13.23
N ALA A 234 6.64 -9.31 -14.18
CA ALA A 234 7.94 -8.65 -14.28
C ALA A 234 7.82 -7.16 -14.59
N ALA A 235 6.91 -6.77 -15.52
CA ALA A 235 6.64 -5.36 -15.80
C ALA A 235 6.05 -4.64 -14.57
N ILE A 236 5.13 -5.27 -13.84
CA ILE A 236 4.56 -4.75 -12.60
C ILE A 236 5.64 -4.63 -11.51
N PHE A 237 6.52 -5.63 -11.36
CA PHE A 237 7.62 -5.58 -10.41
C PHE A 237 8.49 -4.35 -10.65
N ILE A 238 8.90 -4.11 -11.89
CA ILE A 238 9.75 -2.97 -12.24
C ILE A 238 9.01 -1.64 -12.08
N LEU A 239 7.72 -1.57 -12.46
CA LEU A 239 6.85 -0.41 -12.22
C LEU A 239 6.75 -0.07 -10.73
N GLN A 240 6.46 -1.08 -9.90
CA GLN A 240 6.31 -0.89 -8.46
C GLN A 240 7.66 -0.60 -7.78
N LEU A 241 8.75 -1.14 -8.30
CA LEU A 241 10.09 -0.80 -7.84
C LEU A 241 10.43 0.67 -8.11
N ALA A 242 10.05 1.20 -9.29
CA ALA A 242 10.17 2.63 -9.60
C ALA A 242 9.33 3.49 -8.62
N ALA A 243 8.13 3.04 -8.26
CA ALA A 243 7.27 3.76 -7.31
C ALA A 243 7.89 3.89 -5.91
N GLN A 244 8.81 3.00 -5.53
CA GLN A 244 9.52 3.09 -4.26
C GLN A 244 10.41 4.35 -4.14
N ALA A 245 10.83 4.94 -5.26
CA ALA A 245 11.53 6.22 -5.24
C ALA A 245 10.67 7.32 -4.57
N GLN A 246 9.38 7.36 -4.89
CA GLN A 246 8.46 8.32 -4.28
C GLN A 246 8.08 7.93 -2.85
N ILE A 247 7.86 6.65 -2.56
CA ILE A 247 7.42 6.18 -1.24
C ILE A 247 8.53 6.34 -0.19
N ALA A 248 9.77 5.95 -0.53
CA ALA A 248 10.85 5.85 0.43
C ALA A 248 11.65 7.15 0.61
N VAL A 249 11.74 7.98 -0.44
CA VAL A 249 12.66 9.14 -0.45
C VAL A 249 11.93 10.48 -0.40
N TRP A 250 10.59 10.48 -0.60
CA TRP A 250 9.79 11.70 -0.82
C TRP A 250 10.01 12.77 0.24
N ALA A 251 9.85 12.44 1.51
CA ALA A 251 10.01 13.40 2.61
C ALA A 251 11.46 13.91 2.71
N TYR A 252 12.45 13.01 2.63
CA TYR A 252 13.86 13.36 2.70
C TYR A 252 14.27 14.30 1.56
N TRP A 253 13.86 13.98 0.32
CA TRP A 253 14.15 14.80 -0.85
C TRP A 253 13.52 16.19 -0.80
N LEU A 254 12.27 16.29 -0.33
CA LEU A 254 11.58 17.58 -0.20
C LEU A 254 12.20 18.47 0.87
N ILE A 255 12.66 17.88 1.98
CA ILE A 255 13.41 18.60 3.01
C ILE A 255 14.76 19.06 2.44
N GLU A 256 15.55 18.15 1.92
CA GLU A 256 16.90 18.43 1.44
C GLU A 256 16.94 19.45 0.29
N ARG A 257 15.99 19.35 -0.65
CA ARG A 257 16.03 20.15 -1.88
C ARG A 257 15.30 21.47 -1.77
N PHE A 258 14.22 21.54 -0.98
CA PHE A 258 13.28 22.66 -0.97
C PHE A 258 12.96 23.19 0.44
N ASP A 259 13.55 22.61 1.47
CA ASP A 259 13.29 22.97 2.89
C ASP A 259 11.78 22.95 3.24
N TRP A 260 11.08 21.93 2.73
CA TRP A 260 9.64 21.81 2.96
C TRP A 260 9.34 21.41 4.40
N SER A 261 8.33 22.06 4.95
CA SER A 261 7.76 21.72 6.24
C SER A 261 7.03 20.38 6.19
N LYS A 262 6.84 19.73 7.33
CA LYS A 262 6.11 18.47 7.45
C LYS A 262 4.68 18.60 6.95
N THR A 263 4.04 19.74 7.17
CA THR A 263 2.71 20.07 6.66
C THR A 263 2.68 20.10 5.12
N GLN A 264 3.65 20.73 4.48
CA GLN A 264 3.75 20.77 3.01
C GLN A 264 3.97 19.36 2.44
N ILE A 265 4.86 18.57 3.05
CA ILE A 265 5.10 17.17 2.69
C ILE A 265 3.79 16.36 2.82
N GLY A 266 3.10 16.48 3.95
CA GLY A 266 1.84 15.78 4.18
C GLY A 266 0.78 16.11 3.12
N PHE A 267 0.57 17.38 2.83
CA PHE A 267 -0.40 17.81 1.82
C PHE A 267 -0.01 17.40 0.40
N SER A 268 1.26 17.33 0.06
CA SER A 268 1.70 16.83 -1.24
C SER A 268 1.31 15.36 -1.45
N VAL A 269 1.41 14.53 -0.40
CA VAL A 269 0.96 13.13 -0.44
C VAL A 269 -0.56 13.04 -0.53
N VAL A 270 -1.29 13.91 0.20
CA VAL A 270 -2.76 14.03 0.09
C VAL A 270 -3.17 14.37 -1.34
N LEU A 271 -2.53 15.37 -1.95
CA LEU A 271 -2.81 15.77 -3.34
C LEU A 271 -2.57 14.60 -4.30
N PHE A 272 -1.42 13.93 -4.20
CA PHE A 272 -1.11 12.76 -5.03
C PHE A 272 -2.16 11.66 -4.85
N GLY A 273 -2.52 11.35 -3.60
CA GLY A 273 -3.51 10.34 -3.28
C GLY A 273 -4.91 10.64 -3.85
N ILE A 274 -5.36 11.90 -3.77
CA ILE A 274 -6.64 12.33 -4.36
C ILE A 274 -6.61 12.18 -5.89
N LEU A 275 -5.54 12.66 -6.53
CA LEU A 275 -5.41 12.54 -7.99
C LEU A 275 -5.35 11.09 -8.44
N LEU A 276 -4.61 10.24 -7.71
CA LEU A 276 -4.55 8.81 -7.99
C LEU A 276 -5.91 8.12 -7.81
N ALA A 277 -6.66 8.48 -6.77
CA ALA A 277 -8.01 7.98 -6.54
C ALA A 277 -8.99 8.40 -7.67
N LEU A 278 -8.90 9.63 -8.16
CA LEU A 278 -9.67 10.10 -9.31
C LEU A 278 -9.32 9.32 -10.58
N VAL A 279 -8.03 9.07 -10.81
CA VAL A 279 -7.57 8.28 -11.97
C VAL A 279 -8.08 6.85 -11.85
N GLN A 280 -7.79 6.16 -10.75
CA GLN A 280 -8.13 4.73 -10.60
C GLN A 280 -9.63 4.48 -10.41
N GLY A 281 -10.32 5.33 -9.65
CA GLY A 281 -11.75 5.16 -9.36
C GLY A 281 -12.68 5.67 -10.47
N GLY A 282 -12.25 6.68 -11.23
CA GLY A 282 -13.12 7.33 -12.20
C GLY A 282 -12.70 7.22 -13.66
N LEU A 283 -11.42 7.29 -13.95
CA LEU A 283 -10.91 7.44 -15.31
C LEU A 283 -10.41 6.14 -15.95
N VAL A 284 -9.86 5.20 -15.15
CA VAL A 284 -9.32 3.93 -15.67
C VAL A 284 -10.37 3.17 -16.49
N GLY A 285 -11.55 2.92 -15.92
CA GLY A 285 -12.61 2.19 -16.62
C GLY A 285 -13.08 2.88 -17.90
N ARG A 286 -13.20 4.22 -17.87
CA ARG A 286 -13.57 5.00 -19.07
C ARG A 286 -12.49 4.93 -20.15
N LEU A 287 -11.23 5.00 -19.77
CA LEU A 287 -10.12 4.96 -20.71
C LEU A 287 -9.99 3.56 -21.34
N ILE A 288 -10.06 2.50 -20.51
CA ILE A 288 -10.08 1.12 -21.01
C ILE A 288 -11.24 0.89 -21.98
N GLY A 289 -12.44 1.39 -21.66
CA GLY A 289 -13.60 1.29 -22.56
C GLY A 289 -13.44 2.01 -23.90
N ARG A 290 -12.62 3.07 -23.95
CA ARG A 290 -12.40 3.86 -25.18
C ARG A 290 -11.25 3.37 -26.04
N ILE A 291 -10.12 3.03 -25.45
CA ILE A 291 -8.88 2.71 -26.19
C ILE A 291 -8.36 1.28 -25.93
N GLY A 292 -9.04 0.52 -25.07
CA GLY A 292 -8.67 -0.83 -24.67
C GLY A 292 -7.59 -0.86 -23.58
N GLU A 293 -7.50 -2.00 -22.89
CA GLU A 293 -6.57 -2.22 -21.77
C GLU A 293 -5.10 -2.07 -22.17
N ARG A 294 -4.72 -2.60 -23.34
CA ARG A 294 -3.35 -2.54 -23.84
C ARG A 294 -2.84 -1.12 -24.02
N ARG A 295 -3.61 -0.26 -24.68
CA ARG A 295 -3.23 1.15 -24.89
C ARG A 295 -3.26 1.95 -23.61
N THR A 296 -4.21 1.64 -22.71
CA THR A 296 -4.31 2.27 -21.38
C THR A 296 -3.07 1.96 -20.53
N ALA A 297 -2.58 0.71 -20.54
CA ALA A 297 -1.36 0.36 -19.84
C ALA A 297 -0.14 1.11 -20.41
N TYR A 298 0.02 1.17 -21.74
CA TYR A 298 1.09 1.99 -22.35
C TYR A 298 0.99 3.45 -21.96
N PHE A 299 -0.21 4.03 -22.03
CA PHE A 299 -0.44 5.42 -21.63
C PHE A 299 0.06 5.67 -20.21
N GLY A 300 -0.36 4.85 -19.23
CA GLY A 300 0.09 4.99 -17.85
C GLY A 300 1.61 4.87 -17.71
N LEU A 301 2.22 3.85 -18.30
CA LEU A 301 3.68 3.65 -18.23
C LEU A 301 4.44 4.83 -18.84
N MET A 302 3.99 5.38 -19.95
CA MET A 302 4.65 6.52 -20.63
C MET A 302 4.61 7.79 -19.79
N PHE A 303 3.57 8.05 -19.01
CA PHE A 303 3.48 9.23 -18.15
C PHE A 303 4.38 9.14 -16.90
N GLY A 304 4.79 7.95 -16.50
CA GLY A 304 5.74 7.78 -15.40
C GLY A 304 7.12 8.38 -15.68
N ILE A 305 7.62 8.29 -16.92
CA ILE A 305 8.95 8.82 -17.28
C ILE A 305 9.01 10.34 -17.10
N PRO A 306 8.15 11.17 -17.74
CA PRO A 306 8.19 12.62 -17.56
C PRO A 306 7.91 13.04 -16.12
N ALA A 307 7.08 12.31 -15.37
CA ALA A 307 6.86 12.58 -13.95
C ALA A 307 8.15 12.45 -13.14
N TYR A 308 8.85 11.33 -13.27
CA TYR A 308 10.13 11.12 -12.57
C TYR A 308 11.21 12.07 -13.01
N LEU A 309 11.30 12.39 -14.32
CA LEU A 309 12.26 13.40 -14.79
C LEU A 309 11.94 14.80 -14.24
N THR A 310 10.65 15.13 -14.11
CA THR A 310 10.24 16.39 -13.49
C THR A 310 10.68 16.44 -12.02
N PHE A 311 10.55 15.37 -11.24
CA PHE A 311 11.07 15.31 -9.88
C PHE A 311 12.61 15.34 -9.84
N ALA A 312 13.27 14.56 -10.69
CA ALA A 312 14.74 14.49 -10.70
C ALA A 312 15.39 15.86 -10.94
N PHE A 313 14.83 16.66 -11.84
CA PHE A 313 15.39 17.95 -12.29
C PHE A 313 14.58 19.16 -11.83
N ALA A 314 13.67 19.01 -10.84
CA ALA A 314 12.84 20.09 -10.34
C ALA A 314 13.67 21.30 -9.90
N PRO A 315 13.55 22.47 -10.56
CA PRO A 315 14.32 23.66 -10.20
C PRO A 315 13.69 24.41 -9.00
N ASN A 316 12.40 24.22 -8.77
CA ASN A 316 11.64 24.84 -7.68
C ASN A 316 10.39 24.04 -7.33
N ASP A 317 9.67 24.44 -6.30
CA ASP A 317 8.49 23.83 -5.71
C ASP A 317 7.36 23.57 -6.71
N TRP A 318 7.16 24.46 -7.70
CA TRP A 318 6.11 24.31 -8.69
C TRP A 318 6.26 23.04 -9.51
N PHE A 319 7.49 22.67 -9.83
CA PHE A 319 7.75 21.44 -10.57
C PHE A 319 7.40 20.18 -9.78
N VAL A 320 7.44 20.24 -8.44
CA VAL A 320 6.94 19.14 -7.60
C VAL A 320 5.45 18.91 -7.85
N TYR A 321 4.64 19.97 -7.84
CA TYR A 321 3.20 19.87 -8.10
C TYR A 321 2.90 19.42 -9.54
N VAL A 322 3.64 19.94 -10.52
CA VAL A 322 3.54 19.48 -11.93
C VAL A 322 3.85 17.98 -12.03
N GLY A 323 4.94 17.53 -11.38
CA GLY A 323 5.30 16.13 -11.33
C GLY A 323 4.23 15.25 -10.67
N ILE A 324 3.57 15.74 -9.61
CA ILE A 324 2.45 15.04 -8.94
C ILE A 324 1.28 14.87 -9.91
N VAL A 325 0.89 15.92 -10.63
CA VAL A 325 -0.24 15.86 -11.59
C VAL A 325 0.08 14.92 -12.76
N VAL A 326 1.27 15.04 -13.34
CA VAL A 326 1.72 14.17 -14.44
C VAL A 326 1.86 12.72 -13.94
N GLY A 327 2.42 12.53 -12.74
CA GLY A 327 2.64 11.24 -12.12
C GLY A 327 1.35 10.50 -11.79
N ALA A 328 0.28 11.20 -11.45
CA ALA A 328 -1.03 10.58 -11.21
C ALA A 328 -1.54 9.80 -12.44
N ALA A 329 -1.20 10.24 -13.66
CA ALA A 329 -1.55 9.52 -14.88
C ALA A 329 -0.81 8.16 -15.01
N SER A 330 0.29 7.94 -14.29
CA SER A 330 0.91 6.61 -14.25
C SER A 330 0.02 5.56 -13.57
N GLY A 331 -0.94 6.00 -12.76
CA GLY A 331 -1.93 5.17 -12.10
C GLY A 331 -2.84 4.36 -13.03
N PHE A 332 -2.86 4.65 -14.34
CA PHE A 332 -3.55 3.83 -15.33
C PHE A 332 -2.86 2.48 -15.60
N ALA A 333 -1.55 2.38 -15.41
CA ALA A 333 -0.76 1.22 -15.85
C ALA A 333 -1.11 -0.06 -15.09
N PHE A 334 -1.07 0.00 -13.76
CA PHE A 334 -1.24 -1.17 -12.91
C PHE A 334 -2.62 -1.85 -13.09
N PRO A 335 -3.77 -1.14 -12.98
CA PRO A 335 -5.08 -1.75 -13.15
C PRO A 335 -5.30 -2.32 -14.56
N ALA A 336 -4.77 -1.64 -15.58
CA ALA A 336 -4.88 -2.12 -16.97
C ALA A 336 -4.10 -3.43 -17.17
N MET A 337 -2.87 -3.55 -16.65
CA MET A 337 -2.10 -4.80 -16.70
C MET A 337 -2.76 -5.91 -15.89
N GLN A 338 -3.32 -5.59 -14.72
CA GLN A 338 -4.05 -6.55 -13.88
C GLN A 338 -5.28 -7.10 -14.62
N GLN A 339 -6.04 -6.25 -15.29
CA GLN A 339 -7.19 -6.66 -16.11
C GLN A 339 -6.76 -7.53 -17.29
N MET A 340 -5.66 -7.18 -17.99
CA MET A 340 -5.12 -7.99 -19.09
C MET A 340 -4.76 -9.42 -18.64
N MET A 341 -4.19 -9.58 -17.45
CA MET A 341 -3.89 -10.91 -16.89
C MET A 341 -5.17 -11.64 -16.48
N SER A 342 -6.07 -10.96 -15.77
CA SER A 342 -7.33 -11.54 -15.31
C SER A 342 -8.20 -12.07 -16.44
N ASN A 343 -8.26 -11.37 -17.58
CA ASN A 343 -9.01 -11.79 -18.77
C ASN A 343 -8.44 -13.05 -19.46
N ARG A 344 -7.24 -13.50 -19.07
CA ARG A 344 -6.54 -14.66 -19.70
C ARG A 344 -6.36 -15.84 -18.77
N ILE A 345 -6.78 -15.73 -17.54
CA ILE A 345 -6.69 -16.78 -16.52
C ILE A 345 -8.11 -17.27 -16.22
N SER A 346 -8.26 -18.58 -16.04
CA SER A 346 -9.53 -19.23 -15.69
C SER A 346 -10.06 -18.74 -14.33
N GLU A 347 -11.36 -18.83 -14.15
CA GLU A 347 -12.03 -18.33 -12.93
C GLU A 347 -11.52 -19.01 -11.65
N ASP A 348 -11.16 -20.27 -11.70
CA ASP A 348 -10.62 -21.05 -10.59
C ASP A 348 -9.19 -20.64 -10.19
N ALA A 349 -8.40 -20.06 -11.11
CA ALA A 349 -7.04 -19.59 -10.86
C ALA A 349 -6.92 -18.09 -10.54
N GLN A 350 -8.04 -17.33 -10.50
CA GLN A 350 -8.03 -15.90 -10.19
C GLN A 350 -7.43 -15.59 -8.81
N GLY A 351 -7.70 -16.43 -7.82
CA GLY A 351 -7.12 -16.29 -6.47
C GLY A 351 -5.60 -16.40 -6.48
N GLU A 352 -5.04 -17.32 -7.26
CA GLU A 352 -3.59 -17.50 -7.40
C GLU A 352 -2.95 -16.31 -8.14
N LEU A 353 -3.63 -15.76 -9.17
CA LEU A 353 -3.18 -14.56 -9.86
C LEU A 353 -3.10 -13.36 -8.90
N GLN A 354 -4.15 -13.12 -8.10
CA GLN A 354 -4.13 -12.03 -7.12
C GLN A 354 -3.05 -12.23 -6.06
N GLY A 355 -2.84 -13.47 -5.61
CA GLY A 355 -1.75 -13.82 -4.70
C GLY A 355 -0.36 -13.56 -5.31
N ALA A 356 -0.16 -13.88 -6.60
CA ALA A 356 1.09 -13.62 -7.31
C ALA A 356 1.35 -12.11 -7.48
N ILE A 357 0.32 -11.33 -7.81
CA ILE A 357 0.41 -9.86 -7.88
C ILE A 357 0.77 -9.29 -6.52
N ALA A 358 0.08 -9.70 -5.46
CA ALA A 358 0.36 -9.23 -4.09
C ALA A 358 1.79 -9.56 -3.64
N SER A 359 2.27 -10.79 -3.90
CA SER A 359 3.65 -11.19 -3.61
C SER A 359 4.66 -10.35 -4.39
N THR A 360 4.39 -10.07 -5.68
CA THR A 360 5.22 -9.22 -6.53
C THR A 360 5.35 -7.81 -5.95
N VAL A 361 4.24 -7.19 -5.57
CA VAL A 361 4.22 -5.85 -4.95
C VAL A 361 4.95 -5.86 -3.60
N SER A 362 4.73 -6.87 -2.76
CA SER A 362 5.40 -6.98 -1.46
C SER A 362 6.92 -7.10 -1.60
N LEU A 363 7.43 -7.86 -2.58
CA LEU A 363 8.86 -7.97 -2.83
C LEU A 363 9.48 -6.61 -3.21
N THR A 364 8.77 -5.78 -3.97
CA THR A 364 9.25 -4.43 -4.29
C THR A 364 9.28 -3.52 -3.05
N SER A 365 8.33 -3.68 -2.14
CA SER A 365 8.29 -2.93 -0.87
C SER A 365 9.40 -3.36 0.11
N ILE A 366 9.97 -4.56 -0.05
CA ILE A 366 11.15 -5.03 0.71
C ILE A 366 12.43 -4.42 0.13
N VAL A 367 12.66 -4.60 -1.16
CA VAL A 367 13.95 -4.24 -1.79
C VAL A 367 14.03 -2.75 -2.13
N GLY A 368 12.91 -2.17 -2.59
CA GLY A 368 12.86 -0.82 -3.15
C GLY A 368 13.28 0.28 -2.20
N PRO A 369 12.80 0.33 -0.95
CA PRO A 369 13.18 1.38 -0.01
C PRO A 369 14.68 1.44 0.23
N VAL A 370 15.33 0.29 0.50
CA VAL A 370 16.78 0.23 0.73
C VAL A 370 17.55 0.69 -0.51
N MET A 371 17.13 0.22 -1.69
CA MET A 371 17.77 0.63 -2.95
C MET A 371 17.63 2.14 -3.21
N MET A 372 16.44 2.70 -3.06
CA MET A 372 16.20 4.11 -3.39
C MET A 372 16.81 5.05 -2.36
N THR A 373 16.77 4.69 -1.06
CA THR A 373 17.41 5.51 -0.01
C THR A 373 18.93 5.42 -0.05
N ALA A 374 19.53 4.29 -0.45
CA ALA A 374 20.96 4.19 -0.68
C ALA A 374 21.41 5.08 -1.86
N VAL A 375 20.62 5.13 -2.95
CA VAL A 375 20.90 6.08 -4.05
C VAL A 375 20.75 7.52 -3.56
N PHE A 376 19.72 7.82 -2.77
CA PHE A 376 19.56 9.17 -2.19
C PHE A 376 20.74 9.53 -1.30
N GLY A 377 21.13 8.67 -0.36
CA GLY A 377 22.27 8.89 0.53
C GLY A 377 23.57 9.17 -0.23
N ALA A 378 23.84 8.39 -1.28
CA ALA A 378 25.05 8.56 -2.10
C ALA A 378 25.12 9.89 -2.88
N TYR A 379 23.98 10.50 -3.20
CA TYR A 379 23.89 11.71 -4.02
C TYR A 379 23.33 12.94 -3.29
N ALA A 380 22.86 12.80 -2.06
CA ALA A 380 22.47 13.92 -1.20
C ALA A 380 23.65 14.38 -0.30
N ASP A 381 24.72 13.59 -0.18
CA ASP A 381 25.94 13.99 0.50
C ASP A 381 26.63 15.16 -0.23
N GLN A 382 26.80 16.27 0.48
CA GLN A 382 27.42 17.49 -0.07
C GLN A 382 28.95 17.37 -0.30
N GLN A 383 29.54 16.27 0.15
CA GLN A 383 31.01 16.02 -0.07
C GLN A 383 31.31 15.38 -1.43
N GLY A 384 30.29 14.89 -2.15
CA GLY A 384 30.39 14.22 -3.44
C GLY A 384 29.67 14.94 -4.58
N LEU A 385 29.20 14.18 -5.55
CA LEU A 385 28.29 14.67 -6.62
C LEU A 385 26.92 14.94 -6.05
N TYR A 386 26.60 16.17 -5.74
CA TYR A 386 25.33 16.56 -5.17
C TYR A 386 24.22 16.55 -6.21
N PHE A 387 23.35 15.55 -6.14
CA PHE A 387 22.16 15.41 -7.00
C PHE A 387 21.03 14.64 -6.26
N PRO A 388 20.34 15.27 -5.28
CA PRO A 388 19.30 14.62 -4.48
C PRO A 388 18.13 14.02 -5.28
N GLY A 389 17.97 14.42 -6.54
CA GLY A 389 17.00 13.88 -7.49
C GLY A 389 17.37 12.51 -8.09
N ALA A 390 18.55 11.96 -7.80
CA ALA A 390 19.06 10.71 -8.37
C ALA A 390 18.08 9.51 -8.25
N PRO A 391 17.37 9.27 -7.13
CA PRO A 391 16.41 8.17 -7.04
C PRO A 391 15.30 8.28 -8.07
N PHE A 392 14.85 9.48 -8.40
CA PHE A 392 13.82 9.68 -9.42
C PHE A 392 14.36 9.44 -10.83
N LEU A 393 15.63 9.74 -11.08
CA LEU A 393 16.27 9.39 -12.35
C LEU A 393 16.38 7.85 -12.50
N VAL A 394 16.71 7.13 -11.44
CA VAL A 394 16.64 5.66 -11.40
C VAL A 394 15.22 5.19 -11.65
N GLY A 395 14.22 5.83 -11.02
CA GLY A 395 12.80 5.58 -11.26
C GLY A 395 12.38 5.73 -12.72
N ALA A 396 12.84 6.81 -13.40
CA ALA A 396 12.61 7.03 -14.83
C ALA A 396 13.23 5.91 -15.69
N GLY A 397 14.45 5.48 -15.37
CA GLY A 397 15.13 4.35 -16.02
C GLY A 397 14.34 3.04 -15.83
N LEU A 398 13.88 2.76 -14.62
CA LEU A 398 13.05 1.58 -14.34
C LEU A 398 11.72 1.64 -15.10
N MET A 399 11.07 2.80 -15.22
CA MET A 399 9.86 2.95 -16.02
C MET A 399 10.11 2.62 -17.50
N LEU A 400 11.24 3.06 -18.06
CA LEU A 400 11.63 2.69 -19.42
C LEU A 400 11.81 1.16 -19.57
N VAL A 401 12.49 0.52 -18.62
CA VAL A 401 12.63 -0.94 -18.61
C VAL A 401 11.28 -1.64 -18.50
N SER A 402 10.39 -1.13 -17.63
CA SER A 402 9.01 -1.66 -17.52
C SER A 402 8.25 -1.58 -18.83
N ILE A 403 8.35 -0.46 -19.55
CA ILE A 403 7.76 -0.30 -20.89
C ILE A 403 8.31 -1.34 -21.87
N LEU A 404 9.62 -1.57 -21.88
CA LEU A 404 10.25 -2.54 -22.79
C LEU A 404 9.80 -3.97 -22.50
N VAL A 405 9.77 -4.37 -21.21
CA VAL A 405 9.28 -5.68 -20.77
C VAL A 405 7.81 -5.86 -21.09
N TYR A 406 6.99 -4.83 -20.79
CA TYR A 406 5.57 -4.82 -21.14
C TYR A 406 5.36 -4.96 -22.65
N ALA A 407 6.08 -4.18 -23.47
CA ALA A 407 5.98 -4.20 -24.92
C ALA A 407 6.35 -5.58 -25.50
N ALA A 408 7.44 -6.18 -25.01
CA ALA A 408 7.88 -7.51 -25.44
C ALA A 408 6.83 -8.58 -25.11
N THR A 409 6.26 -8.53 -23.90
CA THR A 409 5.20 -9.45 -23.46
C THR A 409 3.92 -9.25 -24.27
N ALA A 410 3.48 -8.00 -24.44
CA ALA A 410 2.26 -7.69 -25.17
C ALA A 410 2.37 -8.04 -26.65
N ARG A 411 3.52 -7.86 -27.29
CA ARG A 411 3.73 -8.29 -28.70
C ARG A 411 3.62 -9.80 -28.86
N ARG A 412 4.19 -10.58 -27.97
CA ARG A 412 4.17 -12.04 -28.05
C ARG A 412 2.77 -12.65 -27.91
N HIS A 413 1.89 -12.01 -27.17
CA HIS A 413 0.61 -12.59 -26.75
C HIS A 413 -0.63 -11.87 -27.25
N TYR A 414 -0.49 -10.68 -27.87
CA TYR A 414 -1.58 -9.86 -28.40
C TYR A 414 -1.35 -9.44 -29.88
N SER A 415 -0.41 -10.08 -30.58
CA SER A 415 -0.14 -9.83 -32.02
C SER A 415 -0.86 -10.84 -32.93
N ALA A 416 -2.04 -11.30 -32.54
CA ALA A 416 -2.93 -12.04 -33.41
C ALA A 416 -4.25 -11.31 -33.61
#